data_987318bb24df050618cc89678f7df1ef
#
_entry.id   987318bb24df050618cc89678f7df1ef
#
_cell.length_a   1.000
_cell.length_b   1.000
_cell.length_c   1.000
_cell.angle_alpha   90.00
_cell.angle_beta   90.00
_cell.angle_gamma   90.00
#
_symmetry.space_group_name_H-M   'P 1'
#
loop_
_entity.id
_entity.type
_entity.pdbx_description
1 polymer ?
#
loop_
_entity_poly.entity_id
_entity_poly.type
_entity_poly.pdbx_seq_one_letter_code
_entity_poly.pdbx_strand_id
1 'polypeptide(L)'
;MYPSPEAWTATGTRENPPHTLKEACEGKTLLVILVDATWACAKKMVKLSKNLYTLQKISFTAGYKSIYTFKTEPQEDFISTIETCYYLLQELRVGEFSTTLTQADFSPEPLMNIFKKMIHTQLESQRRRE
;
A
#
# COMPACT_ATOMS: atom_id res chain seq x y z
N MET A 1 3.68 2.04 -3.30
CA MET A 1 3.58 0.91 -4.21
C MET A 1 3.56 1.42 -5.64
N TYR A 2 4.13 0.70 -6.57
CA TYR A 2 4.31 1.17 -7.94
C TYR A 2 3.77 0.11 -8.90
N PRO A 3 2.71 0.39 -9.68
CA PRO A 3 2.17 -0.57 -10.62
C PRO A 3 3.24 -0.89 -11.68
N SER A 4 3.57 -2.16 -11.81
CA SER A 4 4.54 -2.66 -12.77
C SER A 4 4.20 -4.12 -13.06
N PRO A 5 4.29 -4.57 -14.32
CA PRO A 5 4.10 -5.99 -14.66
C PRO A 5 5.05 -6.92 -13.90
N GLU A 6 6.21 -6.41 -13.49
CA GLU A 6 7.23 -7.15 -12.76
C GLU A 6 7.13 -6.98 -11.23
N ALA A 7 6.11 -6.28 -10.74
CA ALA A 7 5.95 -6.10 -9.30
C ALA A 7 5.56 -7.41 -8.61
N TRP A 8 6.09 -7.62 -7.40
CA TRP A 8 5.64 -8.68 -6.52
C TRP A 8 4.24 -8.36 -6.01
N THR A 9 3.46 -9.40 -5.74
CA THR A 9 2.23 -9.31 -4.96
C THR A 9 2.35 -10.21 -3.74
N ALA A 10 1.65 -9.87 -2.66
CA ALA A 10 1.78 -10.61 -1.39
C ALA A 10 1.37 -12.09 -1.50
N THR A 11 0.38 -12.39 -2.36
CA THR A 11 -0.17 -13.74 -2.55
C THR A 11 0.12 -14.33 -3.92
N GLY A 12 0.73 -13.55 -4.82
CA GLY A 12 1.04 -13.97 -6.18
C GLY A 12 2.31 -14.81 -6.27
N THR A 13 2.42 -15.54 -7.34
CA THR A 13 3.59 -16.36 -7.67
C THR A 13 4.28 -15.78 -8.90
N ARG A 14 5.60 -15.65 -8.85
CA ARG A 14 6.42 -15.38 -10.04
C ARG A 14 6.77 -16.69 -10.72
N GLU A 15 6.81 -16.64 -12.04
CA GLU A 15 7.22 -17.78 -12.85
C GLU A 15 8.74 -17.84 -13.05
N ASN A 16 9.24 -19.05 -13.27
CA ASN A 16 10.61 -19.41 -13.65
C ASN A 16 11.74 -19.10 -12.64
N PRO A 17 11.88 -19.89 -11.58
CA PRO A 17 10.97 -20.92 -11.07
C PRO A 17 9.78 -20.29 -10.33
N PRO A 18 8.63 -20.96 -10.25
CA PRO A 18 7.49 -20.42 -9.51
C PRO A 18 7.84 -20.30 -8.02
N HIS A 19 7.74 -19.08 -7.48
CA HIS A 19 7.98 -18.80 -6.08
C HIS A 19 7.19 -17.56 -5.64
N THR A 20 6.81 -17.55 -4.37
CA THR A 20 6.07 -16.48 -3.74
C THR A 20 7.00 -15.41 -3.17
N LEU A 21 6.44 -14.25 -2.83
CA LEU A 21 7.18 -13.21 -2.10
C LEU A 21 7.69 -13.74 -0.75
N LYS A 22 6.90 -14.57 -0.06
CA LYS A 22 7.27 -15.19 1.21
C LYS A 22 8.52 -16.05 1.05
N GLU A 23 8.55 -16.93 0.04
CA GLU A 23 9.70 -17.78 -0.27
C GLU A 23 10.95 -16.98 -0.67
N ALA A 24 10.79 -15.92 -1.46
CA ALA A 24 11.88 -15.03 -1.85
C ALA A 24 12.51 -14.28 -0.65
N CYS A 25 11.74 -14.09 0.42
CA CYS A 25 12.16 -13.44 1.64
C CYS A 25 12.54 -14.41 2.77
N GLU A 26 12.55 -15.70 2.51
CA GLU A 26 12.91 -16.69 3.52
C GLU A 26 14.30 -16.41 4.13
N GLY A 27 14.34 -16.37 5.46
CA GLY A 27 15.56 -16.00 6.20
C GLY A 27 15.99 -14.53 6.10
N LYS A 28 15.12 -13.65 5.54
CA LYS A 28 15.38 -12.21 5.38
C LYS A 28 14.27 -11.39 5.99
N THR A 29 14.56 -10.13 6.25
CA THR A 29 13.56 -9.14 6.66
C THR A 29 13.04 -8.40 5.44
N LEU A 30 11.73 -8.36 5.24
CA LEU A 30 11.10 -7.52 4.21
C LEU A 30 11.03 -6.08 4.71
N LEU A 31 11.73 -5.18 4.01
CA LEU A 31 11.59 -3.74 4.19
C LEU A 31 10.77 -3.18 3.02
N VAL A 32 9.62 -2.59 3.32
CA VAL A 32 8.78 -1.93 2.32
C VAL A 32 8.89 -0.42 2.45
N ILE A 33 9.25 0.25 1.36
CA ILE A 33 9.34 1.71 1.28
C ILE A 33 8.07 2.23 0.61
N LEU A 34 7.29 3.03 1.34
CA LEU A 34 6.13 3.76 0.82
C LEU A 34 6.53 5.20 0.56
N VAL A 35 6.33 5.67 -0.67
CA VAL A 35 6.60 7.07 -1.03
C VAL A 35 5.34 7.89 -0.78
N ASP A 36 5.37 8.73 0.26
CA ASP A 36 4.26 9.60 0.65
C ASP A 36 4.30 10.93 -0.12
N ALA A 37 3.52 11.02 -1.17
CA ALA A 37 3.40 12.23 -1.99
C ALA A 37 2.15 12.16 -2.88
N THR A 38 1.79 13.29 -3.51
CA THR A 38 0.84 13.25 -4.63
C THR A 38 1.38 12.38 -5.75
N TRP A 39 0.51 11.80 -6.55
CA TRP A 39 0.93 10.88 -7.63
C TRP A 39 2.01 11.47 -8.56
N ALA A 40 1.83 12.72 -8.98
CA ALA A 40 2.80 13.41 -9.84
C ALA A 40 4.16 13.59 -9.14
N CYS A 41 4.16 13.96 -7.86
CA CYS A 41 5.36 14.10 -7.05
C CYS A 41 6.03 12.74 -6.79
N ALA A 42 5.26 11.71 -6.47
CA ALA A 42 5.77 10.36 -6.24
C ALA A 42 6.50 9.81 -7.47
N LYS A 43 5.94 9.96 -8.66
CA LYS A 43 6.60 9.59 -9.92
C LYS A 43 7.94 10.30 -10.09
N LYS A 44 7.97 11.62 -9.83
CA LYS A 44 9.19 12.42 -9.93
C LYS A 44 10.24 11.99 -8.90
N MET A 45 9.82 11.76 -7.65
CA MET A 45 10.70 11.29 -6.59
C MET A 45 11.34 9.95 -6.94
N VAL A 46 10.56 8.97 -7.38
CA VAL A 46 11.09 7.66 -7.80
C VAL A 46 12.03 7.79 -8.98
N LYS A 47 11.68 8.59 -9.99
CA LYS A 47 12.52 8.80 -11.18
C LYS A 47 13.87 9.45 -10.85
N LEU A 48 13.89 10.40 -9.92
CA LEU A 48 15.11 11.11 -9.51
C LEU A 48 15.97 10.34 -8.50
N SER A 49 15.37 9.38 -7.81
CA SER A 49 16.05 8.57 -6.79
C SER A 49 16.55 7.27 -7.41
N LYS A 50 17.75 7.30 -7.97
CA LYS A 50 18.36 6.14 -8.68
C LYS A 50 18.37 4.88 -7.83
N ASN A 51 18.65 5.01 -6.54
CA ASN A 51 18.65 3.91 -5.57
C ASN A 51 17.25 3.29 -5.35
N LEU A 52 16.17 4.08 -5.38
CA LEU A 52 14.80 3.57 -5.32
C LEU A 52 14.37 2.92 -6.64
N TYR A 53 14.84 3.45 -7.75
CA TYR A 53 14.47 2.95 -9.07
C TYR A 53 14.93 1.50 -9.31
N THR A 54 16.07 1.13 -8.74
CA THR A 54 16.64 -0.22 -8.86
C THR A 54 16.05 -1.25 -7.92
N LEU A 55 15.27 -0.81 -6.91
CA LEU A 55 14.65 -1.72 -5.96
C LEU A 55 13.51 -2.52 -6.59
N GLN A 56 13.31 -3.72 -6.06
CA GLN A 56 12.14 -4.53 -6.39
C GLN A 56 10.86 -3.77 -6.06
N LYS A 57 9.83 -3.96 -6.86
CA LYS A 57 8.54 -3.29 -6.69
C LYS A 57 7.52 -4.27 -6.12
N ILE A 58 6.62 -3.76 -5.27
CA ILE A 58 5.48 -4.50 -4.77
C ILE A 58 4.19 -3.81 -5.21
N SER A 59 3.19 -4.57 -5.56
CA SER A 59 1.86 -4.12 -5.96
C SER A 59 0.79 -4.91 -5.23
N PHE A 60 -0.46 -4.49 -5.35
CA PHE A 60 -1.59 -5.22 -4.80
C PHE A 60 -2.01 -6.39 -5.68
N THR A 61 -2.53 -7.44 -5.04
CA THR A 61 -3.19 -8.56 -5.73
C THR A 61 -4.57 -8.14 -6.24
N ALA A 62 -5.30 -7.31 -5.48
CA ALA A 62 -6.62 -6.82 -5.82
C ALA A 62 -6.61 -5.31 -6.14
N GLY A 63 -7.63 -4.84 -6.86
CA GLY A 63 -7.91 -3.42 -7.03
C GLY A 63 -8.63 -2.86 -5.81
N TYR A 64 -8.10 -1.79 -5.23
CA TYR A 64 -8.70 -1.08 -4.11
C TYR A 64 -9.11 0.32 -4.51
N LYS A 65 -10.25 0.79 -3.97
CA LYS A 65 -10.73 2.16 -4.18
C LYS A 65 -10.51 2.99 -2.92
N SER A 66 -10.13 4.26 -3.12
CA SER A 66 -9.97 5.19 -2.02
C SER A 66 -11.30 5.60 -1.42
N ILE A 67 -11.36 5.68 -0.09
CA ILE A 67 -12.45 6.33 0.64
C ILE A 67 -12.24 7.85 0.78
N TYR A 68 -11.11 8.36 0.28
CA TYR A 68 -10.75 9.78 0.37
C TYR A 68 -11.41 10.57 -0.76
N THR A 69 -12.56 11.18 -0.47
CA THR A 69 -13.43 11.84 -1.47
C THR A 69 -13.08 13.29 -1.77
N PHE A 70 -12.10 13.88 -1.08
CA PHE A 70 -11.76 15.31 -1.21
C PHE A 70 -10.69 15.64 -2.23
N LYS A 71 -9.91 14.66 -2.64
CA LYS A 71 -8.90 14.84 -3.68
C LYS A 71 -9.48 14.40 -5.00
N THR A 72 -9.33 15.23 -6.01
CA THR A 72 -9.47 14.81 -7.40
C THR A 72 -8.28 13.92 -7.73
N GLU A 73 -8.40 12.65 -7.48
CA GLU A 73 -7.39 11.70 -7.90
C GLU A 73 -7.45 11.54 -9.42
N PRO A 74 -6.30 11.43 -10.10
CA PRO A 74 -6.27 11.32 -11.58
C PRO A 74 -6.94 10.06 -12.11
N GLN A 75 -7.11 9.03 -11.27
CA GLN A 75 -7.81 7.78 -11.57
C GLN A 75 -8.48 7.23 -10.31
N GLU A 76 -9.59 6.55 -10.49
CA GLU A 76 -10.37 5.95 -9.38
C GLU A 76 -9.61 4.91 -8.56
N ASP A 77 -8.54 4.33 -9.12
CA ASP A 77 -7.74 3.28 -8.50
C ASP A 77 -6.60 3.81 -7.61
N PHE A 78 -6.45 5.14 -7.47
CA PHE A 78 -5.41 5.70 -6.63
C PHE A 78 -5.90 5.85 -5.20
N ILE A 79 -5.18 5.18 -4.29
CA ILE A 79 -5.45 5.20 -2.86
C ILE A 79 -4.39 6.03 -2.12
N SER A 80 -4.75 6.56 -0.95
CA SER A 80 -3.84 7.33 -0.10
C SER A 80 -2.75 6.44 0.51
N THR A 81 -1.69 7.05 1.03
CA THR A 81 -0.57 6.33 1.65
C THR A 81 -1.02 5.49 2.85
N ILE A 82 -1.93 6.01 3.67
CA ILE A 82 -2.45 5.27 4.83
C ILE A 82 -3.32 4.07 4.40
N GLU A 83 -4.10 4.21 3.35
CA GLU A 83 -4.86 3.11 2.75
C GLU A 83 -3.93 2.08 2.13
N THR A 84 -2.87 2.54 1.45
CA THR A 84 -1.83 1.66 0.90
C THR A 84 -1.19 0.81 2.00
N CYS A 85 -0.85 1.42 3.13
CA CYS A 85 -0.30 0.70 4.29
C CYS A 85 -1.29 -0.32 4.85
N TYR A 86 -2.55 0.08 5.02
CA TYR A 86 -3.61 -0.79 5.52
C TYR A 86 -3.82 -2.02 4.64
N TYR A 87 -4.02 -1.82 3.33
CA TYR A 87 -4.27 -2.93 2.41
C TYR A 87 -3.04 -3.82 2.22
N LEU A 88 -1.83 -3.25 2.25
CA LEU A 88 -0.61 -4.03 2.20
C LEU A 88 -0.48 -4.97 3.40
N LEU A 89 -0.76 -4.49 4.61
CA LEU A 89 -0.76 -5.31 5.81
C LEU A 89 -1.81 -6.41 5.76
N GLN A 90 -2.99 -6.12 5.20
CA GLN A 90 -4.03 -7.12 4.98
C GLN A 90 -3.57 -8.22 4.00
N GLU A 91 -3.01 -7.84 2.88
CA GLU A 91 -2.54 -8.82 1.88
C GLU A 91 -1.36 -9.66 2.41
N LEU A 92 -0.41 -9.06 3.12
CA LEU A 92 0.69 -9.78 3.75
C LEU A 92 0.21 -10.74 4.85
N ARG A 93 -0.87 -10.38 5.56
CA ARG A 93 -1.52 -11.26 6.52
C ARG A 93 -2.16 -12.46 5.82
N VAL A 94 -2.91 -12.23 4.75
CA VAL A 94 -3.53 -13.29 3.95
C VAL A 94 -2.47 -14.22 3.35
N GLY A 95 -1.34 -13.67 2.91
CA GLY A 95 -0.18 -14.42 2.41
C GLY A 95 0.64 -15.10 3.51
N GLU A 96 0.22 -15.02 4.78
CA GLU A 96 0.91 -15.61 5.94
C GLU A 96 2.40 -15.25 5.99
N PHE A 97 2.71 -14.01 5.62
CA PHE A 97 4.09 -13.54 5.45
C PHE A 97 4.91 -13.60 6.75
N SER A 98 4.27 -13.35 7.88
CA SER A 98 4.91 -13.32 9.20
C SER A 98 3.95 -13.86 10.27
N THR A 99 4.51 -14.59 11.24
CA THR A 99 3.76 -15.05 12.41
C THR A 99 3.13 -13.91 13.20
N THR A 100 3.81 -12.77 13.28
CA THR A 100 3.26 -11.56 13.94
C THR A 100 2.00 -11.07 13.25
N LEU A 101 1.97 -11.05 11.91
CA LEU A 101 0.81 -10.61 11.14
C LEU A 101 -0.37 -11.59 11.22
N THR A 102 -0.10 -12.86 11.50
CA THR A 102 -1.13 -13.91 11.61
C THR A 102 -1.65 -14.09 13.04
N GLN A 103 -1.07 -13.40 14.04
CA GLN A 103 -1.57 -13.44 15.41
C GLN A 103 -3.02 -12.94 15.50
N ALA A 104 -3.78 -13.52 16.38
CA ALA A 104 -5.22 -13.22 16.50
C ALA A 104 -5.50 -11.77 16.95
N ASP A 105 -4.58 -11.17 17.71
CA ASP A 105 -4.66 -9.81 18.21
C ASP A 105 -4.08 -8.76 17.25
N PHE A 106 -3.39 -9.18 16.17
CA PHE A 106 -2.92 -8.26 15.15
C PHE A 106 -4.08 -7.79 14.27
N SER A 107 -4.26 -6.48 14.17
CA SER A 107 -5.24 -5.88 13.26
C SER A 107 -4.71 -4.56 12.69
N PRO A 108 -4.76 -4.32 11.38
CA PRO A 108 -4.47 -3.03 10.76
C PRO A 108 -5.67 -2.06 10.85
N GLU A 109 -6.83 -2.46 11.37
CA GLU A 109 -8.05 -1.64 11.48
C GLU A 109 -7.85 -0.28 12.17
N PRO A 110 -6.99 -0.11 13.18
CA PRO A 110 -6.74 1.18 13.77
C PRO A 110 -6.29 2.25 12.76
N LEU A 111 -5.52 1.87 11.73
CA LEU A 111 -5.10 2.79 10.66
C LEU A 111 -6.31 3.34 9.90
N MET A 112 -7.22 2.47 9.52
CA MET A 112 -8.41 2.83 8.77
C MET A 112 -9.41 3.62 9.65
N ASN A 113 -9.53 3.30 10.92
CA ASN A 113 -10.39 4.00 11.86
C ASN A 113 -9.94 5.45 12.08
N ILE A 114 -8.64 5.68 12.23
CA ILE A 114 -8.06 7.03 12.33
C ILE A 114 -8.29 7.80 11.03
N PHE A 115 -8.08 7.17 9.89
CA PHE A 115 -8.29 7.77 8.59
C PHE A 115 -9.75 8.20 8.35
N LYS A 116 -10.71 7.33 8.68
CA LYS A 116 -12.14 7.64 8.62
C LYS A 116 -12.51 8.83 9.51
N LYS A 117 -11.95 8.89 10.73
CA LYS A 117 -12.17 9.99 11.65
C LYS A 117 -11.61 11.32 11.09
N MET A 118 -10.43 11.27 10.48
CA MET A 118 -9.84 12.44 9.81
C MET A 118 -10.73 12.94 8.67
N ILE A 119 -11.22 12.06 7.80
CA ILE A 119 -12.14 12.40 6.70
C ILE A 119 -13.41 13.05 7.26
N HIS A 120 -14.01 12.48 8.29
CA HIS A 120 -15.22 13.01 8.92
C HIS A 120 -15.00 14.43 9.45
N THR A 121 -13.90 14.66 10.16
CA THR A 121 -13.53 15.99 10.67
C THR A 121 -13.34 17.02 9.55
N GLN A 122 -12.73 16.61 8.44
CA GLN A 122 -12.55 17.49 7.28
C GLN A 122 -13.89 17.87 6.64
N LEU A 123 -14.81 16.91 6.47
CA LEU A 123 -16.17 17.15 5.96
C LEU A 123 -16.95 18.10 6.84
N GLU A 124 -16.92 17.92 8.14
CA GLU A 124 -17.58 18.83 9.08
C GLU A 124 -17.00 20.25 9.01
N SER A 125 -15.68 20.37 8.88
CA SER A 125 -15.00 21.67 8.74
C SER A 125 -15.40 22.39 7.45
N GLN A 126 -15.60 21.67 6.36
CA GLN A 126 -16.05 22.24 5.09
C GLN A 126 -17.49 22.74 5.20
N ARG A 127 -18.40 21.94 5.75
CA ARG A 127 -19.83 22.34 5.96
C ARG A 127 -20.00 23.57 6.82
N ARG A 128 -19.09 23.82 7.77
CA ARG A 128 -19.12 25.03 8.62
C ARG A 128 -18.65 26.29 7.90
N ARG A 129 -18.02 26.18 6.76
CA ARG A 129 -17.51 27.30 5.94
C ARG A 129 -18.49 27.72 4.83
N GLU A 130 -19.45 26.85 4.53
CA GLU A 130 -20.59 27.13 3.64
C GLU A 130 -21.71 27.84 4.39
#